data_f24add763e67c914fed928da9237c259
#
_entry.id   f24add763e67c914fed928da9237c259
#
_cell.length_a   1.000
_cell.length_b   1.000
_cell.length_c   1.000
_cell.angle_alpha   90.00
_cell.angle_beta   90.00
_cell.angle_gamma   90.00
#
_symmetry.space_group_name_H-M   'P 1'
#
loop_
_entity.id
_entity.type
_entity.pdbx_description
1 polymer ?
#
loop_
_entity_poly.entity_id
_entity_poly.type
_entity_poly.pdbx_seq_one_letter_code
_entity_poly.pdbx_strand_id
1 'polypeptide(L)'
;MMLFAVISDIHGCATALERALDLCENTFHADCYLLLGDVLYHGPRNRIADGYDAGKTSQLLNSIRGRVIAVRGNCDAEVDQMMLQFPITADCNQIPFCGHRIFMTHGHLYDPSVLPLEKGDLFLSGHTHRVRNEVLENGVRCFNPGSLSLPKEPSYGTFAVLDEKSIRLINLDTAETVLEQPLWN
;
A
#
# COMPACT_ATOMS: atom_id res chain seq x y z
N MET A 1 -2.31 18.47 -9.18
CA MET A 1 -2.85 17.69 -8.05
C MET A 1 -2.10 16.39 -8.05
N MET A 2 -1.40 16.06 -6.96
CA MET A 2 -0.62 14.80 -6.86
C MET A 2 -1.54 13.65 -6.46
N LEU A 3 -1.46 12.53 -7.17
CA LEU A 3 -2.22 11.32 -6.88
C LEU A 3 -1.26 10.17 -6.54
N PHE A 4 -1.44 9.59 -5.36
CA PHE A 4 -0.70 8.43 -4.91
C PHE A 4 -1.53 7.15 -5.13
N ALA A 5 -0.90 6.11 -5.66
CA ALA A 5 -1.41 4.74 -5.56
C ALA A 5 -0.83 4.09 -4.29
N VAL A 6 -1.70 3.55 -3.43
CA VAL A 6 -1.31 2.90 -2.16
C VAL A 6 -1.55 1.41 -2.29
N ILE A 7 -0.47 0.63 -2.28
CA ILE A 7 -0.48 -0.82 -2.52
C ILE A 7 0.19 -1.52 -1.35
N SER A 8 -0.36 -2.64 -0.91
CA SER A 8 0.17 -3.45 0.19
C SER A 8 0.04 -4.95 -0.08
N ASP A 9 0.90 -5.72 0.54
CA ASP A 9 0.79 -7.18 0.62
C ASP A 9 0.63 -7.82 -0.78
N ILE A 10 1.62 -7.52 -1.66
CA ILE A 10 1.69 -8.03 -3.05
C ILE A 10 2.09 -9.50 -3.05
N HIS A 11 2.97 -9.90 -2.13
CA HIS A 11 3.45 -11.27 -1.94
C HIS A 11 3.88 -11.96 -3.25
N GLY A 12 4.58 -11.23 -4.13
CA GLY A 12 5.12 -11.75 -5.37
C GLY A 12 4.08 -12.11 -6.44
N CYS A 13 2.84 -11.69 -6.30
CA CYS A 13 1.79 -11.96 -7.28
C CYS A 13 1.89 -11.00 -8.47
N ALA A 14 2.56 -11.45 -9.52
CA ALA A 14 2.80 -10.64 -10.71
C ALA A 14 1.52 -10.27 -11.45
N THR A 15 0.54 -11.16 -11.52
CA THR A 15 -0.73 -10.92 -12.24
C THR A 15 -1.57 -9.85 -11.56
N ALA A 16 -1.67 -9.88 -10.22
CA ALA A 16 -2.39 -8.86 -9.46
C ALA A 16 -1.69 -7.50 -9.58
N LEU A 17 -0.35 -7.48 -9.48
CA LEU A 17 0.42 -6.25 -9.62
C LEU A 17 0.32 -5.65 -11.02
N GLU A 18 0.44 -6.46 -12.08
CA GLU A 18 0.31 -6.00 -13.47
C GLU A 18 -1.03 -5.31 -13.71
N ARG A 19 -2.12 -5.91 -13.21
CA ARG A 19 -3.45 -5.31 -13.27
C ARG A 19 -3.55 -4.01 -12.46
N ALA A 20 -3.02 -3.97 -11.25
CA ALA A 20 -3.02 -2.75 -10.43
C ALA A 20 -2.23 -1.62 -11.10
N LEU A 21 -1.06 -1.92 -11.66
CA LEU A 21 -0.26 -0.92 -12.38
C LEU A 21 -0.97 -0.42 -13.64
N ASP A 22 -1.62 -1.30 -14.40
CA ASP A 22 -2.42 -0.89 -15.57
C ASP A 22 -3.52 0.10 -15.18
N LEU A 23 -4.27 -0.19 -14.11
CA LEU A 23 -5.29 0.73 -13.59
C LEU A 23 -4.70 2.04 -13.07
N CYS A 24 -3.59 1.98 -12.34
CA CYS A 24 -2.92 3.16 -11.81
C CYS A 24 -2.39 4.08 -12.92
N GLU A 25 -1.83 3.52 -14.00
CA GLU A 25 -1.27 4.30 -15.11
C GLU A 25 -2.37 4.81 -16.06
N ASN A 26 -3.29 3.94 -16.48
CA ASN A 26 -4.19 4.22 -17.58
C ASN A 26 -5.57 4.74 -17.16
N THR A 27 -6.01 4.45 -15.91
CA THR A 27 -7.32 4.89 -15.42
C THR A 27 -7.18 6.03 -14.40
N PHE A 28 -6.32 5.88 -13.42
CA PHE A 28 -6.17 6.84 -12.32
C PHE A 28 -5.08 7.89 -12.56
N HIS A 29 -4.10 7.60 -13.42
CA HIS A 29 -2.95 8.47 -13.72
C HIS A 29 -2.14 8.82 -12.45
N ALA A 30 -1.73 7.78 -11.71
CA ALA A 30 -0.98 7.93 -10.47
C ALA A 30 0.41 8.55 -10.70
N ASP A 31 0.74 9.57 -9.92
CA ASP A 31 2.04 10.25 -9.96
C ASP A 31 3.11 9.48 -9.18
N CYS A 32 2.72 8.80 -8.09
CA CYS A 32 3.64 8.13 -7.17
C CYS A 32 2.97 6.91 -6.54
N TYR A 33 3.78 5.92 -6.16
CA TYR A 33 3.37 4.65 -5.56
C TYR A 33 3.87 4.55 -4.13
N LEU A 34 2.95 4.36 -3.18
CA LEU A 34 3.23 4.09 -1.78
C LEU A 34 3.09 2.58 -1.54
N LEU A 35 4.22 1.87 -1.37
CA LEU A 35 4.23 0.44 -1.10
C LEU A 35 4.36 0.20 0.40
N LEU A 36 3.39 -0.48 0.98
CA LEU A 36 3.31 -0.70 2.43
C LEU A 36 3.95 -2.02 2.88
N GLY A 37 4.84 -2.61 2.06
CA GLY A 37 5.61 -3.82 2.40
C GLY A 37 4.97 -5.14 1.96
N ASP A 38 5.66 -6.23 2.30
CA ASP A 38 5.38 -7.61 1.89
C ASP A 38 5.29 -7.74 0.35
N VAL A 39 6.42 -7.41 -0.29
CA VAL A 39 6.49 -7.14 -1.73
C VAL A 39 6.67 -8.40 -2.56
N LEU A 40 7.76 -9.18 -2.33
CA LEU A 40 8.13 -10.30 -3.20
C LEU A 40 7.85 -11.67 -2.59
N TYR A 41 8.15 -11.87 -1.30
CA TYR A 41 8.01 -13.17 -0.66
C TYR A 41 6.58 -13.44 -0.22
N HIS A 42 6.06 -14.64 -0.53
CA HIS A 42 4.70 -15.03 -0.17
C HIS A 42 4.48 -15.18 1.35
N GLY A 43 5.56 -15.30 2.14
CA GLY A 43 5.49 -15.56 3.58
C GLY A 43 5.22 -17.03 3.92
N PRO A 44 5.79 -17.57 5.02
CA PRO A 44 5.75 -19.00 5.34
C PRO A 44 4.37 -19.51 5.78
N ARG A 45 3.47 -18.61 6.14
CA ARG A 45 2.12 -18.93 6.65
C ARG A 45 1.01 -18.70 5.61
N ASN A 46 1.34 -18.07 4.49
CA ASN A 46 0.37 -17.79 3.44
C ASN A 46 0.38 -18.91 2.39
N ARG A 47 -0.76 -19.10 1.73
CA ARG A 47 -0.76 -19.87 0.49
C ARG A 47 0.02 -19.09 -0.58
N ILE A 48 0.54 -19.80 -1.56
CA ILE A 48 1.08 -19.15 -2.77
C ILE A 48 -0.10 -18.63 -3.58
N ALA A 49 -0.09 -17.35 -3.89
CA ALA A 49 -1.14 -16.71 -4.70
C ALA A 49 -1.10 -17.23 -6.14
N ASP A 50 -2.26 -17.32 -6.77
CA ASP A 50 -2.33 -17.58 -8.20
C ASP A 50 -1.65 -16.44 -8.96
N GLY A 51 -0.74 -16.79 -9.89
CA GLY A 51 0.08 -15.78 -10.59
C GLY A 51 1.30 -15.31 -9.79
N TYR A 52 1.73 -16.06 -8.76
CA TYR A 52 2.98 -15.82 -8.06
C TYR A 52 4.19 -15.97 -8.99
N ASP A 53 4.96 -14.90 -9.14
CA ASP A 53 6.23 -14.82 -9.85
C ASP A 53 7.02 -13.63 -9.28
N ALA A 54 7.88 -13.87 -8.30
CA ALA A 54 8.66 -12.83 -7.64
C ALA A 54 9.63 -12.13 -8.62
N GLY A 55 10.15 -12.85 -9.63
CA GLY A 55 11.02 -12.30 -10.65
C GLY A 55 10.28 -11.30 -11.55
N LYS A 56 9.11 -11.67 -12.07
CA LYS A 56 8.27 -10.77 -12.85
C LYS A 56 7.75 -9.61 -11.99
N THR A 57 7.37 -9.85 -10.73
CA THR A 57 6.95 -8.81 -9.79
C THR A 57 8.05 -7.76 -9.60
N SER A 58 9.30 -8.18 -9.41
CA SER A 58 10.43 -7.24 -9.27
C SER A 58 10.67 -6.42 -10.55
N GLN A 59 10.55 -7.04 -11.73
CA GLN A 59 10.67 -6.32 -13.00
C GLN A 59 9.58 -5.26 -13.19
N LEU A 60 8.33 -5.57 -12.87
CA LEU A 60 7.20 -4.64 -12.90
C LEU A 60 7.44 -3.45 -11.96
N LEU A 61 7.85 -3.70 -10.71
CA LEU A 61 8.15 -2.63 -9.76
C LEU A 61 9.36 -1.80 -10.18
N ASN A 62 10.39 -2.42 -10.72
CA ASN A 62 11.56 -1.70 -11.23
C ASN A 62 11.24 -0.79 -12.42
N SER A 63 10.18 -1.08 -13.19
CA SER A 63 9.75 -0.20 -14.29
C SER A 63 9.22 1.16 -13.80
N ILE A 64 8.71 1.22 -12.56
CA ILE A 64 8.18 2.43 -11.93
C ILE A 64 9.10 2.99 -10.82
N ARG A 65 10.33 2.48 -10.67
CA ARG A 65 11.24 2.75 -9.54
C ARG A 65 11.46 4.21 -9.18
N GLY A 66 11.39 5.10 -10.16
CA GLY A 66 11.55 6.55 -9.95
C GLY A 66 10.37 7.23 -9.26
N ARG A 67 9.26 6.51 -9.09
CA ARG A 67 8.00 7.01 -8.50
C ARG A 67 7.54 6.19 -7.30
N VAL A 68 8.44 5.45 -6.64
CA VAL A 68 8.12 4.55 -5.52
C VAL A 68 8.66 5.11 -4.21
N ILE A 69 7.81 5.12 -3.19
CA ILE A 69 8.19 5.25 -1.78
C ILE A 69 7.71 3.98 -1.09
N ALA A 70 8.62 3.23 -0.48
CA ALA A 70 8.29 1.94 0.10
C ALA A 70 8.70 1.84 1.56
N VAL A 71 8.02 0.99 2.31
CA VAL A 71 8.41 0.56 3.66
C VAL A 71 8.59 -0.95 3.69
N ARG A 72 9.34 -1.43 4.68
CA ARG A 72 9.62 -2.85 4.89
C ARG A 72 8.42 -3.57 5.50
N GLY A 73 8.01 -4.67 4.88
CA GLY A 73 7.10 -5.64 5.47
C GLY A 73 7.82 -6.69 6.32
N ASN A 74 7.07 -7.50 7.05
CA ASN A 74 7.65 -8.57 7.88
C ASN A 74 8.14 -9.77 7.04
N CYS A 75 7.72 -9.90 5.81
CA CYS A 75 8.21 -10.92 4.88
C CYS A 75 9.36 -10.39 3.99
N ASP A 76 9.62 -9.09 3.94
CA ASP A 76 10.68 -8.52 3.13
C ASP A 76 12.06 -8.76 3.76
N ALA A 77 13.00 -9.25 2.97
CA ALA A 77 14.35 -9.60 3.39
C ALA A 77 15.41 -8.86 2.54
N GLU A 78 16.68 -8.97 2.95
CA GLU A 78 17.80 -8.41 2.20
C GLU A 78 17.88 -8.95 0.76
N VAL A 79 17.47 -10.20 0.54
CA VAL A 79 17.45 -10.80 -0.80
C VAL A 79 16.38 -10.14 -1.69
N ASP A 80 15.26 -9.69 -1.13
CA ASP A 80 14.24 -8.96 -1.89
C ASP A 80 14.76 -7.58 -2.29
N GLN A 81 15.49 -6.89 -1.39
CA GLN A 81 16.16 -5.63 -1.72
C GLN A 81 17.17 -5.78 -2.86
N MET A 82 17.85 -6.91 -2.99
CA MET A 82 18.81 -7.15 -4.09
C MET A 82 18.14 -7.21 -5.46
N MET A 83 16.86 -7.53 -5.51
CA MET A 83 16.05 -7.60 -6.75
C MET A 83 15.41 -6.26 -7.13
N LEU A 84 15.27 -5.33 -6.18
CA LEU A 84 14.57 -4.07 -6.35
C LEU A 84 15.55 -2.88 -6.49
N GLN A 85 15.29 -1.98 -7.43
CA GLN A 85 16.12 -0.82 -7.74
C GLN A 85 15.67 0.45 -6.97
N PHE A 86 14.95 0.28 -5.89
CA PHE A 86 14.55 1.32 -4.94
C PHE A 86 14.57 0.74 -3.52
N PRO A 87 14.74 1.56 -2.47
CA PRO A 87 14.84 1.05 -1.10
C PRO A 87 13.50 0.53 -0.57
N ILE A 88 13.55 -0.65 0.10
CA ILE A 88 12.43 -1.25 0.80
C ILE A 88 12.76 -1.56 2.28
N THR A 89 13.84 -1.00 2.82
CA THR A 89 14.37 -1.38 4.14
C THR A 89 13.94 -0.48 5.29
N ALA A 90 13.22 0.62 4.99
CA ALA A 90 12.73 1.53 6.03
C ALA A 90 11.50 0.94 6.74
N ASP A 91 11.51 0.90 8.08
CA ASP A 91 10.36 0.43 8.87
C ASP A 91 9.17 1.39 8.80
N CYS A 92 9.43 2.66 8.55
CA CYS A 92 8.43 3.68 8.30
C CYS A 92 8.95 4.80 7.41
N ASN A 93 8.03 5.52 6.76
CA ASN A 93 8.31 6.79 6.07
C ASN A 93 7.26 7.82 6.46
N GLN A 94 7.64 9.10 6.39
CA GLN A 94 6.75 10.22 6.66
C GLN A 94 6.77 11.18 5.47
N ILE A 95 5.61 11.50 4.95
CA ILE A 95 5.43 12.37 3.79
C ILE A 95 4.58 13.58 4.21
N PRO A 96 5.12 14.81 4.17
CA PRO A 96 4.31 16.02 4.31
C PRO A 96 3.30 16.10 3.15
N PHE A 97 2.02 16.24 3.48
CA PHE A 97 0.96 16.30 2.48
C PHE A 97 -0.19 17.19 2.93
N CYS A 98 -0.52 18.23 2.19
CA CYS A 98 -1.64 19.15 2.45
C CYS A 98 -1.66 19.75 3.88
N GLY A 99 -0.49 20.05 4.44
CA GLY A 99 -0.36 20.59 5.80
C GLY A 99 -0.43 19.57 6.93
N HIS A 100 -0.58 18.29 6.59
CA HIS A 100 -0.57 17.12 7.50
C HIS A 100 0.57 16.17 7.16
N ARG A 101 0.65 15.05 7.85
CA ARG A 101 1.59 13.96 7.57
C ARG A 101 0.87 12.70 7.11
N ILE A 102 1.43 12.07 6.12
CA ILE A 102 1.18 10.66 5.86
C ILE A 102 2.29 9.89 6.56
N PHE A 103 1.97 9.14 7.60
CA PHE A 103 2.87 8.17 8.23
C PHE A 103 2.57 6.80 7.65
N MET A 104 3.52 6.25 6.90
CA MET A 104 3.38 4.94 6.29
C MET A 104 4.30 3.92 6.95
N THR A 105 3.76 2.74 7.20
CA THR A 105 4.46 1.57 7.76
C THR A 105 3.78 0.30 7.27
N HIS A 106 4.41 -0.86 7.48
CA HIS A 106 3.71 -2.10 7.18
C HIS A 106 2.60 -2.43 8.20
N GLY A 107 2.75 -2.05 9.46
CA GLY A 107 1.72 -2.23 10.48
C GLY A 107 2.01 -3.32 11.51
N HIS A 108 3.19 -3.98 11.46
CA HIS A 108 3.59 -4.99 12.44
C HIS A 108 4.47 -4.44 13.58
N LEU A 109 4.99 -3.21 13.45
CA LEU A 109 5.93 -2.60 14.43
C LEU A 109 5.35 -1.41 15.18
N TYR A 110 4.44 -0.65 14.57
CA TYR A 110 3.98 0.63 15.11
C TYR A 110 2.49 0.62 15.38
N ASP A 111 2.13 1.10 16.59
CA ASP A 111 0.76 1.36 16.98
C ASP A 111 0.48 2.87 16.83
N PRO A 112 -0.49 3.29 16.01
CA PRO A 112 -0.78 4.70 15.79
C PRO A 112 -1.25 5.44 17.05
N SER A 113 -1.74 4.73 18.08
CA SER A 113 -2.21 5.36 19.33
C SER A 113 -1.08 5.91 20.21
N VAL A 114 0.15 5.42 20.02
CA VAL A 114 1.34 5.83 20.82
C VAL A 114 2.35 6.66 20.02
N LEU A 115 2.09 6.86 18.72
CA LEU A 115 2.93 7.69 17.88
C LEU A 115 2.60 9.18 18.07
N PRO A 116 3.56 10.10 17.86
CA PRO A 116 3.34 11.54 17.93
C PRO A 116 2.64 12.06 16.66
N LEU A 117 1.49 11.49 16.37
CA LEU A 117 0.61 11.89 15.28
C LEU A 117 -0.48 12.82 15.80
N GLU A 118 -0.88 13.75 14.97
CA GLU A 118 -1.84 14.80 15.32
C GLU A 118 -3.14 14.64 14.54
N LYS A 119 -4.18 15.36 14.99
CA LYS A 119 -5.47 15.42 14.29
C LYS A 119 -5.26 15.80 12.81
N GLY A 120 -5.81 15.00 11.93
CA GLY A 120 -5.68 15.15 10.48
C GLY A 120 -4.50 14.39 9.87
N ASP A 121 -3.54 13.87 10.66
CA ASP A 121 -2.52 12.99 10.13
C ASP A 121 -3.14 11.67 9.64
N LEU A 122 -2.57 11.10 8.58
CA LEU A 122 -2.97 9.82 7.98
C LEU A 122 -1.95 8.75 8.32
N PHE A 123 -2.38 7.68 8.99
CA PHE A 123 -1.60 6.49 9.25
C PHE A 123 -1.96 5.41 8.23
N LEU A 124 -1.03 5.08 7.32
CA LEU A 124 -1.17 4.02 6.32
C LEU A 124 -0.47 2.76 6.78
N SER A 125 -1.17 1.63 6.72
CA SER A 125 -0.61 0.32 7.08
C SER A 125 -1.14 -0.80 6.18
N GLY A 126 -0.46 -1.94 6.18
CA GLY A 126 -0.83 -3.20 5.54
C GLY A 126 -0.92 -4.34 6.55
N HIS A 127 -0.21 -5.46 6.28
CA HIS A 127 0.03 -6.60 7.17
C HIS A 127 -1.18 -7.48 7.49
N THR A 128 -2.30 -6.89 7.81
CA THR A 128 -3.49 -7.65 8.24
C THR A 128 -4.23 -8.32 7.09
N HIS A 129 -3.99 -7.86 5.86
CA HIS A 129 -4.74 -8.19 4.64
C HIS A 129 -6.24 -7.84 4.73
N ARG A 130 -6.60 -6.96 5.66
CA ARG A 130 -7.98 -6.50 5.92
C ARG A 130 -8.05 -5.01 5.68
N VAL A 131 -9.08 -4.57 5.02
CA VAL A 131 -9.37 -3.14 4.88
C VAL A 131 -9.64 -2.53 6.25
N ARG A 132 -9.02 -1.38 6.52
CA ARG A 132 -9.28 -0.56 7.71
C ARG A 132 -9.52 0.87 7.26
N ASN A 133 -10.54 1.50 7.78
CA ASN A 133 -10.81 2.92 7.63
C ASN A 133 -11.50 3.43 8.90
N GLU A 134 -10.73 4.02 9.79
CA GLU A 134 -11.24 4.56 11.04
C GLU A 134 -10.50 5.84 11.43
N VAL A 135 -11.13 6.64 12.28
CA VAL A 135 -10.53 7.80 12.91
C VAL A 135 -10.41 7.52 14.40
N LEU A 136 -9.20 7.64 14.93
CA LEU A 136 -8.92 7.46 16.35
C LEU A 136 -9.45 8.65 17.16
N GLU A 137 -9.54 8.49 18.49
CA GLU A 137 -9.99 9.55 19.41
C GLU A 137 -9.15 10.84 19.32
N ASN A 138 -7.85 10.71 19.02
CA ASN A 138 -6.96 11.85 18.79
C ASN A 138 -7.12 12.51 17.41
N GLY A 139 -8.03 12.02 16.57
CA GLY A 139 -8.32 12.55 15.24
C GLY A 139 -7.37 12.08 14.13
N VAL A 140 -6.48 11.13 14.41
CA VAL A 140 -5.65 10.46 13.38
C VAL A 140 -6.51 9.51 12.58
N ARG A 141 -6.40 9.58 11.25
CA ARG A 141 -7.06 8.62 10.37
C ARG A 141 -6.14 7.42 10.13
N CYS A 142 -6.64 6.22 10.42
CA CYS A 142 -5.98 4.96 10.11
C CYS A 142 -6.61 4.33 8.86
N PHE A 143 -5.78 4.02 7.87
CA PHE A 143 -6.23 3.38 6.65
C PHE A 143 -5.30 2.21 6.28
N ASN A 144 -5.92 1.10 5.86
CA ASN A 144 -5.26 -0.07 5.31
C ASN A 144 -5.98 -0.45 4.01
N PRO A 145 -5.29 -0.49 2.87
CA PRO A 145 -5.93 -0.83 1.60
C PRO A 145 -6.30 -2.31 1.46
N GLY A 146 -5.99 -3.15 2.46
CA GLY A 146 -6.10 -4.60 2.35
C GLY A 146 -4.87 -5.21 1.69
N SER A 147 -5.03 -6.36 1.06
CA SER A 147 -3.98 -7.03 0.29
C SER A 147 -4.32 -7.03 -1.20
N LEU A 148 -3.31 -6.82 -2.02
CA LEU A 148 -3.47 -6.88 -3.47
C LEU A 148 -3.75 -8.31 -3.95
N SER A 149 -3.13 -9.33 -3.33
CA SER A 149 -3.12 -10.70 -3.83
C SER A 149 -3.68 -11.76 -2.90
N LEU A 150 -3.65 -11.50 -1.58
CA LEU A 150 -4.05 -12.44 -0.54
C LEU A 150 -5.07 -11.80 0.42
N PRO A 151 -6.17 -11.23 -0.09
CA PRO A 151 -7.14 -10.51 0.73
C PRO A 151 -7.85 -11.43 1.72
N LYS A 152 -8.16 -10.90 2.91
CA LYS A 152 -8.97 -11.57 3.93
C LYS A 152 -10.35 -10.97 4.03
N GLU A 153 -10.45 -9.65 4.05
CA GLU A 153 -11.68 -8.86 4.06
C GLU A 153 -11.43 -7.51 3.36
N PRO A 154 -12.12 -7.23 2.27
CA PRO A 154 -13.02 -8.11 1.50
C PRO A 154 -12.28 -9.32 0.89
N SER A 155 -13.00 -10.25 0.25
CA SER A 155 -12.43 -11.47 -0.34
C SER A 155 -11.82 -11.27 -1.74
N TYR A 156 -11.71 -10.05 -2.22
CA TYR A 156 -11.13 -9.65 -3.51
C TYR A 156 -9.93 -8.70 -3.29
N GLY A 157 -8.99 -8.69 -4.22
CA GLY A 157 -7.83 -7.82 -4.17
C GLY A 157 -8.22 -6.34 -4.18
N THR A 158 -7.50 -5.54 -3.42
CA THR A 158 -7.75 -4.10 -3.28
C THR A 158 -6.44 -3.31 -3.26
N PHE A 159 -6.52 -2.07 -3.70
CA PHE A 159 -5.53 -1.02 -3.51
C PHE A 159 -6.25 0.31 -3.30
N ALA A 160 -5.54 1.35 -2.94
CA ALA A 160 -6.18 2.67 -2.80
C ALA A 160 -5.52 3.70 -3.71
N VAL A 161 -6.29 4.75 -4.04
CA VAL A 161 -5.79 5.98 -4.62
C VAL A 161 -6.08 7.14 -3.67
N LEU A 162 -5.08 7.99 -3.47
CA LEU A 162 -5.07 9.08 -2.51
C LEU A 162 -4.73 10.38 -3.22
N ASP A 163 -5.58 11.36 -3.11
CA ASP A 163 -5.34 12.72 -3.59
C ASP A 163 -5.56 13.76 -2.47
N GLU A 164 -5.52 15.05 -2.79
CA GLU A 164 -5.69 16.12 -1.81
C GLU A 164 -7.08 16.15 -1.17
N LYS A 165 -8.07 15.48 -1.71
CA LYS A 165 -9.47 15.52 -1.29
C LYS A 165 -9.90 14.27 -0.55
N SER A 166 -9.52 13.10 -1.07
CA SER A 166 -10.04 11.82 -0.57
C SER A 166 -9.04 10.68 -0.72
N ILE A 167 -9.26 9.62 0.06
CA ILE A 167 -8.71 8.31 -0.17
C ILE A 167 -9.84 7.38 -0.65
N ARG A 168 -9.59 6.69 -1.75
CA ARG A 168 -10.56 5.79 -2.41
C ARG A 168 -9.99 4.39 -2.45
N LEU A 169 -10.75 3.42 -1.97
CA LEU A 169 -10.45 2.00 -2.07
C LEU A 169 -10.99 1.47 -3.40
N ILE A 170 -10.15 0.80 -4.14
CA ILE A 170 -10.45 0.29 -5.48
C ILE A 170 -10.49 -1.24 -5.43
N ASN A 171 -11.55 -1.82 -5.98
CA ASN A 171 -11.62 -3.25 -6.26
C ASN A 171 -10.72 -3.56 -7.46
N LEU A 172 -9.75 -4.46 -7.29
CA LEU A 172 -8.79 -4.80 -8.33
C LEU A 172 -9.44 -5.44 -9.56
N ASP A 173 -10.49 -6.24 -9.36
CA ASP A 173 -11.12 -6.99 -10.43
C ASP A 173 -12.09 -6.14 -11.26
N THR A 174 -12.87 -5.28 -10.62
CA THR A 174 -13.91 -4.47 -11.29
C THR A 174 -13.46 -3.05 -11.61
N ALA A 175 -12.35 -2.59 -11.02
CA ALA A 175 -11.88 -1.20 -11.05
C ALA A 175 -12.83 -0.17 -10.41
N GLU A 176 -13.87 -0.64 -9.71
CA GLU A 176 -14.84 0.22 -9.04
C GLU A 176 -14.29 0.77 -7.72
N THR A 177 -14.67 2.00 -7.40
CA THR A 177 -14.47 2.57 -6.07
C THR A 177 -15.48 1.95 -5.11
N VAL A 178 -15.00 1.15 -4.16
CA VAL A 178 -15.84 0.46 -3.17
C VAL A 178 -15.94 1.21 -1.84
N LEU A 179 -15.05 2.17 -1.61
CA LEU A 179 -15.08 3.09 -0.48
C LEU A 179 -14.41 4.40 -0.90
N GLU A 180 -15.04 5.52 -0.56
CA GLU A 180 -14.42 6.83 -0.67
C GLU A 180 -14.57 7.59 0.64
N GLN A 181 -13.47 8.18 1.10
CA GLN A 181 -13.44 8.93 2.33
C GLN A 181 -12.71 10.26 2.16
N PRO A 182 -13.36 11.40 2.46
CA PRO A 182 -12.66 12.68 2.53
C PRO A 182 -11.50 12.62 3.54
N LEU A 183 -10.35 13.19 3.19
CA LEU A 183 -9.18 13.19 4.07
C LEU A 183 -9.31 14.21 5.19
N TRP A 184 -9.78 15.37 4.84
CA TRP A 184 -9.82 16.53 5.73
C TRP A 184 -11.27 16.99 5.90
N ASN A 185 -11.70 17.10 7.16
CA ASN A 185 -12.98 17.68 7.56
C ASN A 185 -12.73 19.01 8.28
#